data_e3a9d8b571aa9a9e8dafb99da19b4043
#
_entry.id   e3a9d8b571aa9a9e8dafb99da19b4043
#
_cell.length_a   1.000
_cell.length_b   1.000
_cell.length_c   1.000
_cell.angle_alpha   90.00
_cell.angle_beta   90.00
_cell.angle_gamma   90.00
#
_symmetry.space_group_name_H-M   'P 1'
#
loop_
_entity.id
_entity.type
_entity.pdbx_description
1 polymer ?
#
loop_
_entity_poly.entity_id
_entity_poly.type
_entity_poly.pdbx_seq_one_letter_code
_entity_poly.pdbx_strand_id
1 'polypeptide(L)'
;MKNLIYFGASLLAAIAVAFLLHNWLASYNDPGYVLIGFGHWSLETSLTVFTVIQVIGFFFLYSFFRLIGVLIRMPSQVAKRRQSIKFNRSQEALIAGLFDAADGNWESAERVLIKHASNSGAPLLHYLTAARAAQSRGALDKRDEYLRKASEQSADNDMTVGLTQAELHLSEHQFEQALQTLGKLHEINPNHGRVLKMMHQAYQHLGDIEAINKLLPSLQEHKIVMEGEVKLLETQTFSRLLKQAAANNDTQEIVACWDEIPRHIRTLPGVANIYFAAMINAGASADVEAGLIKQLGRYWDATTLALYAMVESENTAKQLQSAEQWLAVYPSDAMLFSVLGRLALKLEQMEKAEQYLLKSLHLEESVDAHQLLGELEQAKGEHDKACANFKRALALASNEVIKQAENISA
;
A
#
# COMPACT_ATOMS: atom_id res chain seq x y z
N MET A 1 37.68 38.97 -19.10
CA MET A 1 39.14 39.19 -19.17
C MET A 1 39.74 38.70 -20.49
N LYS A 2 39.52 37.49 -20.99
CA LYS A 2 40.08 37.01 -22.25
C LYS A 2 39.82 37.95 -23.47
N ASN A 3 38.60 38.48 -23.56
CA ASN A 3 38.25 39.40 -24.70
C ASN A 3 38.95 40.75 -24.62
N LEU A 4 39.31 41.24 -23.43
CA LEU A 4 40.07 42.48 -23.27
C LEU A 4 41.55 42.28 -23.68
N ILE A 5 42.10 41.10 -23.41
CA ILE A 5 43.46 40.71 -23.81
C ILE A 5 43.57 40.61 -25.35
N TYR A 6 42.59 40.00 -26.02
CA TYR A 6 42.53 39.92 -27.49
C TYR A 6 42.35 41.31 -28.12
N PHE A 7 41.60 42.21 -27.49
CA PHE A 7 41.46 43.58 -27.95
C PHE A 7 42.80 44.34 -27.85
N GLY A 8 43.47 44.23 -26.70
CA GLY A 8 44.79 44.81 -26.52
C GLY A 8 45.87 44.27 -27.53
N ALA A 9 45.82 42.93 -27.74
CA ALA A 9 46.74 42.28 -28.69
C ALA A 9 46.50 42.70 -30.15
N SER A 10 45.23 42.86 -30.59
CA SER A 10 44.91 43.32 -31.94
C SER A 10 45.24 44.80 -32.13
N LEU A 11 45.12 45.65 -31.11
CA LEU A 11 45.53 47.04 -31.17
C LEU A 11 47.05 47.16 -31.27
N LEU A 12 47.80 46.42 -30.47
CA LEU A 12 49.27 46.38 -30.53
C LEU A 12 49.75 45.84 -31.86
N ALA A 13 49.14 44.84 -32.45
CA ALA A 13 49.46 44.30 -33.75
C ALA A 13 49.25 45.36 -34.89
N ALA A 14 48.11 46.09 -34.82
CA ALA A 14 47.79 47.15 -35.77
C ALA A 14 48.79 48.30 -35.67
N ILE A 15 49.20 48.70 -34.47
CA ILE A 15 50.26 49.74 -34.27
C ILE A 15 51.60 49.23 -34.78
N ALA A 16 52.00 48.01 -34.55
CA ALA A 16 53.20 47.39 -34.97
C ALA A 16 53.31 47.36 -36.56
N VAL A 17 52.20 46.95 -37.20
CA VAL A 17 52.08 46.92 -38.65
C VAL A 17 52.17 48.34 -39.24
N ALA A 18 51.48 49.32 -38.63
CA ALA A 18 51.54 50.72 -39.06
C ALA A 18 52.96 51.28 -38.90
N PHE A 19 53.68 50.97 -37.83
CA PHE A 19 55.07 51.39 -37.59
C PHE A 19 56.03 50.73 -38.58
N LEU A 20 55.89 49.44 -38.86
CA LEU A 20 56.71 48.74 -39.84
C LEU A 20 56.52 49.31 -41.26
N LEU A 21 55.26 49.56 -41.64
CA LEU A 21 54.90 50.18 -42.91
C LEU A 21 55.50 51.63 -43.03
N HIS A 22 55.34 52.38 -41.93
CA HIS A 22 55.95 53.75 -41.89
C HIS A 22 57.48 53.71 -42.10
N ASN A 23 58.16 52.81 -41.36
CA ASN A 23 59.64 52.71 -41.44
C ASN A 23 60.11 52.16 -42.80
N TRP A 24 59.34 51.26 -43.40
CA TRP A 24 59.61 50.74 -44.73
C TRP A 24 59.42 51.81 -45.84
N LEU A 25 58.33 52.58 -45.79
CA LEU A 25 58.03 53.69 -46.68
C LEU A 25 59.01 54.88 -46.48
N ALA A 26 59.45 55.13 -45.25
CA ALA A 26 60.43 56.15 -44.95
C ALA A 26 61.85 55.86 -45.53
N SER A 27 62.16 54.63 -45.90
CA SER A 27 63.41 54.24 -46.52
C SER A 27 63.47 54.58 -48.03
N TYR A 28 62.40 55.02 -48.67
CA TYR A 28 62.32 55.51 -50.03
C TYR A 28 62.44 57.03 -50.03
N ASN A 29 63.26 57.57 -50.89
CA ASN A 29 63.55 59.03 -51.04
C ASN A 29 62.36 59.88 -51.45
N ASP A 30 61.25 59.29 -51.91
CA ASP A 30 60.04 59.97 -52.26
C ASP A 30 58.83 59.11 -51.70
N PRO A 31 58.24 59.51 -50.57
CA PRO A 31 57.21 58.73 -49.87
C PRO A 31 55.85 58.64 -50.58
N GLY A 32 55.72 59.15 -51.78
CA GLY A 32 54.47 59.14 -52.51
C GLY A 32 53.36 59.95 -51.87
N TYR A 33 52.43 60.43 -52.65
CA TYR A 33 51.23 61.12 -52.16
C TYR A 33 49.95 60.49 -52.73
N VAL A 34 48.85 60.57 -51.95
CA VAL A 34 47.51 60.13 -52.36
C VAL A 34 46.66 61.36 -52.58
N LEU A 35 46.13 61.52 -53.83
CA LEU A 35 45.27 62.63 -54.22
C LEU A 35 43.81 62.05 -54.35
N ILE A 36 42.89 62.52 -53.52
CA ILE A 36 41.49 62.14 -53.56
C ILE A 36 40.70 63.33 -54.01
N GLY A 37 40.22 63.35 -55.30
CA GLY A 37 39.38 64.36 -55.84
C GLY A 37 37.94 64.02 -55.80
N PHE A 38 37.11 64.96 -55.28
CA PHE A 38 35.66 64.85 -55.29
C PHE A 38 34.99 66.15 -55.66
N GLY A 39 34.57 66.25 -56.92
CA GLY A 39 34.02 67.47 -57.52
C GLY A 39 35.04 68.62 -57.59
N HIS A 40 34.88 69.65 -56.80
CA HIS A 40 35.75 70.81 -56.72
C HIS A 40 36.77 70.77 -55.57
N TRP A 41 36.77 69.67 -54.78
CA TRP A 41 37.68 69.49 -53.65
C TRP A 41 38.78 68.49 -54.03
N SER A 42 40.03 68.83 -53.78
CA SER A 42 41.18 67.92 -53.85
C SER A 42 41.81 67.82 -52.45
N LEU A 43 41.91 66.62 -51.92
CA LEU A 43 42.61 66.33 -50.67
C LEU A 43 43.93 65.65 -51.01
N GLU A 44 45.05 66.35 -50.77
CA GLU A 44 46.39 65.78 -50.91
C GLU A 44 46.91 65.36 -49.54
N THR A 45 47.31 64.10 -49.43
CA THR A 45 47.89 63.57 -48.16
C THR A 45 49.07 62.64 -48.51
N SER A 46 50.07 62.53 -47.63
CA SER A 46 51.12 61.55 -47.84
C SER A 46 50.59 60.11 -47.74
N LEU A 47 51.14 59.20 -48.54
CA LEU A 47 50.75 57.78 -48.56
C LEU A 47 50.83 57.17 -47.18
N THR A 48 51.76 57.60 -46.32
CA THR A 48 51.93 57.15 -44.96
C THR A 48 50.75 57.53 -44.06
N VAL A 49 50.30 58.80 -44.12
CA VAL A 49 49.15 59.29 -43.34
C VAL A 49 47.87 58.63 -43.81
N PHE A 50 47.68 58.45 -45.12
CA PHE A 50 46.51 57.71 -45.64
C PHE A 50 46.45 56.28 -45.13
N THR A 51 47.56 55.53 -45.14
CA THR A 51 47.63 54.14 -44.65
C THR A 51 47.33 54.04 -43.16
N VAL A 52 47.87 55.00 -42.38
CA VAL A 52 47.54 55.03 -40.90
C VAL A 52 46.05 55.26 -40.64
N ILE A 53 45.44 56.22 -41.37
CA ILE A 53 44.02 56.51 -41.29
C ILE A 53 43.19 55.25 -41.68
N GLN A 54 43.57 54.55 -42.73
CA GLN A 54 42.93 53.32 -43.20
C GLN A 54 43.00 52.21 -42.15
N VAL A 55 44.17 51.99 -41.55
CA VAL A 55 44.36 51.01 -40.48
C VAL A 55 43.49 51.33 -39.22
N ILE A 56 43.46 52.60 -38.82
CA ILE A 56 42.65 53.06 -37.69
C ILE A 56 41.19 52.92 -38.04
N GLY A 57 40.71 53.27 -39.21
CA GLY A 57 39.33 53.13 -39.66
C GLY A 57 38.88 51.68 -39.69
N PHE A 58 39.75 50.79 -40.23
CA PHE A 58 39.44 49.33 -40.20
C PHE A 58 39.34 48.77 -38.78
N PHE A 59 40.27 49.22 -37.90
CA PHE A 59 40.23 48.84 -36.51
C PHE A 59 38.94 49.30 -35.78
N PHE A 60 38.50 50.54 -36.05
CA PHE A 60 37.26 51.07 -35.52
C PHE A 60 36.02 50.30 -36.04
N LEU A 61 36.01 50.00 -37.33
CA LEU A 61 34.94 49.24 -37.96
C LEU A 61 34.85 47.79 -37.39
N TYR A 62 36.01 47.13 -37.29
CA TYR A 62 36.10 45.80 -36.66
C TYR A 62 35.64 45.80 -35.20
N SER A 63 36.07 46.78 -34.42
CA SER A 63 35.66 46.94 -33.01
C SER A 63 34.15 47.19 -32.86
N PHE A 64 33.59 48.00 -33.77
CA PHE A 64 32.15 48.28 -33.82
C PHE A 64 31.32 47.03 -34.10
N PHE A 65 31.65 46.27 -35.13
CA PHE A 65 30.95 45.02 -35.44
C PHE A 65 31.12 43.97 -34.34
N ARG A 66 32.28 43.90 -33.72
CA ARG A 66 32.52 43.02 -32.58
C ARG A 66 31.69 43.41 -31.37
N LEU A 67 31.56 44.70 -31.07
CA LEU A 67 30.74 45.21 -29.97
C LEU A 67 29.27 44.88 -30.20
N ILE A 68 28.76 45.10 -31.43
CA ILE A 68 27.41 44.72 -31.82
C ILE A 68 27.20 43.20 -31.63
N GLY A 69 28.13 42.37 -32.07
CA GLY A 69 28.06 40.90 -31.90
C GLY A 69 28.03 40.44 -30.43
N VAL A 70 28.73 41.13 -29.54
CA VAL A 70 28.69 40.90 -28.10
C VAL A 70 27.34 41.33 -27.52
N LEU A 71 26.82 42.52 -27.89
CA LEU A 71 25.53 43.02 -27.43
C LEU A 71 24.37 42.09 -27.83
N ILE A 72 24.36 41.59 -29.05
CA ILE A 72 23.32 40.66 -29.55
C ILE A 72 23.37 39.31 -28.83
N ARG A 73 24.56 38.79 -28.50
CA ARG A 73 24.74 37.49 -27.81
C ARG A 73 24.58 37.56 -26.29
N MET A 74 24.71 38.74 -25.69
CA MET A 74 24.65 38.94 -24.25
C MET A 74 23.31 38.48 -23.62
N PRO A 75 22.11 38.82 -24.20
CA PRO A 75 20.85 38.43 -23.61
C PRO A 75 20.65 36.92 -23.55
N SER A 76 21.11 36.16 -24.54
CA SER A 76 20.97 34.71 -24.58
C SER A 76 21.85 34.00 -23.51
N GLN A 77 23.05 34.51 -23.27
CA GLN A 77 23.94 33.96 -22.22
C GLN A 77 23.43 34.28 -20.82
N VAL A 78 22.90 35.49 -20.60
CA VAL A 78 22.31 35.88 -19.33
C VAL A 78 21.04 35.08 -19.06
N ALA A 79 20.18 34.85 -20.05
CA ALA A 79 19.01 34.01 -19.96
C ALA A 79 19.34 32.56 -19.58
N LYS A 80 20.34 31.95 -20.27
CA LYS A 80 20.82 30.59 -19.94
C LYS A 80 21.37 30.49 -18.52
N ARG A 81 22.15 31.46 -18.07
CA ARG A 81 22.67 31.50 -16.69
C ARG A 81 21.56 31.66 -15.68
N ARG A 82 20.57 32.54 -15.91
CA ARG A 82 19.42 32.70 -15.04
C ARG A 82 18.60 31.40 -14.96
N GLN A 83 18.40 30.70 -16.05
CA GLN A 83 17.71 29.43 -16.11
C GLN A 83 18.49 28.35 -15.35
N SER A 84 19.80 28.24 -15.51
CA SER A 84 20.65 27.31 -14.77
C SER A 84 20.62 27.57 -13.25
N ILE A 85 20.68 28.83 -12.83
CA ILE A 85 20.60 29.19 -11.41
C ILE A 85 19.20 28.82 -10.82
N LYS A 86 18.13 29.08 -11.57
CA LYS A 86 16.77 28.70 -11.15
C LYS A 86 16.63 27.19 -11.02
N PHE A 87 17.16 26.44 -11.98
CA PHE A 87 17.16 24.99 -11.97
C PHE A 87 17.93 24.42 -10.76
N ASN A 88 19.16 24.89 -10.50
CA ASN A 88 19.94 24.43 -9.35
C ASN A 88 19.26 24.76 -8.02
N ARG A 89 18.71 25.96 -7.88
CA ARG A 89 17.93 26.35 -6.68
C ARG A 89 16.69 25.49 -6.50
N SER A 90 16.07 25.04 -7.58
CA SER A 90 14.90 24.15 -7.49
C SER A 90 15.30 22.75 -7.03
N GLN A 91 16.44 22.23 -7.47
CA GLN A 91 16.96 20.95 -6.95
C GLN A 91 17.33 21.03 -5.47
N GLU A 92 18.01 22.10 -5.06
CA GLU A 92 18.32 22.36 -3.66
C GLU A 92 17.02 22.46 -2.81
N ALA A 93 15.99 23.13 -3.34
CA ALA A 93 14.70 23.27 -2.70
C ALA A 93 13.95 21.93 -2.58
N LEU A 94 14.07 21.04 -3.59
CA LEU A 94 13.50 19.69 -3.49
C LEU A 94 14.14 18.90 -2.35
N ILE A 95 15.47 18.93 -2.28
CA ILE A 95 16.22 18.26 -1.22
C ILE A 95 15.86 18.85 0.15
N ALA A 96 15.87 20.17 0.29
CA ALA A 96 15.50 20.84 1.53
C ALA A 96 14.05 20.51 1.95
N GLY A 97 13.10 20.51 1.01
CA GLY A 97 11.71 20.16 1.30
C GLY A 97 11.53 18.69 1.70
N LEU A 98 12.33 17.77 1.16
CA LEU A 98 12.33 16.38 1.57
C LEU A 98 12.89 16.20 2.99
N PHE A 99 13.96 16.93 3.36
CA PHE A 99 14.49 16.94 4.72
C PHE A 99 13.47 17.54 5.69
N ASP A 100 12.88 18.70 5.39
CA ASP A 100 11.83 19.31 6.22
C ASP A 100 10.65 18.35 6.42
N ALA A 101 10.24 17.61 5.38
CA ALA A 101 9.19 16.61 5.49
C ALA A 101 9.60 15.41 6.37
N ALA A 102 10.85 14.95 6.26
CA ALA A 102 11.37 13.88 7.11
C ALA A 102 11.46 14.28 8.59
N ASP A 103 11.78 15.54 8.86
CA ASP A 103 11.84 16.11 10.21
C ASP A 103 10.44 16.47 10.78
N GLY A 104 9.37 16.26 10.00
CA GLY A 104 8.00 16.59 10.41
C GLY A 104 7.64 18.08 10.27
N ASN A 105 8.50 18.90 9.65
CA ASN A 105 8.25 20.31 9.41
C ASN A 105 7.39 20.54 8.16
N TRP A 106 6.17 20.00 8.15
CA TRP A 106 5.28 19.91 6.98
C TRP A 106 4.98 21.25 6.34
N GLU A 107 4.81 22.30 7.11
CA GLU A 107 4.51 23.65 6.59
C GLU A 107 5.72 24.26 5.87
N SER A 108 6.92 24.08 6.39
CA SER A 108 8.16 24.53 5.75
C SER A 108 8.41 23.75 4.44
N ALA A 109 8.26 22.42 4.51
CA ALA A 109 8.37 21.53 3.35
C ALA A 109 7.45 21.97 2.22
N GLU A 110 6.15 22.14 2.50
CA GLU A 110 5.15 22.57 1.53
C GLU A 110 5.54 23.90 0.88
N ARG A 111 5.88 24.91 1.68
CA ARG A 111 6.24 26.25 1.21
C ARG A 111 7.46 26.25 0.29
N VAL A 112 8.51 25.53 0.67
CA VAL A 112 9.76 25.44 -0.10
C VAL A 112 9.55 24.70 -1.41
N LEU A 113 8.83 23.58 -1.37
CA LEU A 113 8.55 22.75 -2.54
C LEU A 113 7.72 23.50 -3.59
N ILE A 114 6.64 24.16 -3.18
CA ILE A 114 5.72 24.86 -4.12
C ILE A 114 6.37 26.09 -4.73
N LYS A 115 7.15 26.85 -3.95
CA LYS A 115 7.85 28.04 -4.44
C LYS A 115 8.77 27.76 -5.64
N HIS A 116 9.33 26.58 -5.72
CA HIS A 116 10.33 26.23 -6.71
C HIS A 116 9.87 25.18 -7.74
N ALA A 117 8.67 24.64 -7.62
CA ALA A 117 8.14 23.57 -8.47
C ALA A 117 8.16 23.92 -9.97
N SER A 118 7.72 25.13 -10.34
CA SER A 118 7.59 25.56 -11.75
C SER A 118 8.93 25.71 -12.49
N ASN A 119 10.05 25.84 -11.78
CA ASN A 119 11.38 25.98 -12.37
C ASN A 119 12.22 24.70 -12.26
N SER A 120 11.63 23.61 -11.77
CA SER A 120 12.29 22.33 -11.56
C SER A 120 12.37 21.50 -12.84
N GLY A 121 13.40 20.65 -12.92
CA GLY A 121 13.43 19.56 -13.90
C GLY A 121 12.53 18.37 -13.52
N ALA A 122 11.96 18.39 -12.31
CA ALA A 122 11.07 17.36 -11.80
C ALA A 122 9.89 17.97 -11.01
N PRO A 123 9.02 18.78 -11.66
CA PRO A 123 7.91 19.46 -10.98
C PRO A 123 6.93 18.47 -10.36
N LEU A 124 6.76 17.29 -10.96
CA LEU A 124 5.95 16.21 -10.44
C LEU A 124 6.34 15.82 -9.00
N LEU A 125 7.64 15.64 -8.73
CA LEU A 125 8.12 15.27 -7.39
C LEU A 125 7.85 16.37 -6.35
N HIS A 126 7.98 17.64 -6.75
CA HIS A 126 7.64 18.76 -5.88
C HIS A 126 6.16 18.73 -5.47
N TYR A 127 5.25 18.54 -6.43
CA TYR A 127 3.82 18.52 -6.15
C TYR A 127 3.40 17.30 -5.34
N LEU A 128 3.93 16.10 -5.65
CA LEU A 128 3.60 14.89 -4.90
C LEU A 128 4.10 14.97 -3.44
N THR A 129 5.32 15.49 -3.23
CA THR A 129 5.84 15.67 -1.87
C THR A 129 5.09 16.76 -1.12
N ALA A 130 4.71 17.84 -1.78
CA ALA A 130 3.89 18.89 -1.18
C ALA A 130 2.47 18.39 -0.84
N ALA A 131 1.89 17.51 -1.65
CA ALA A 131 0.60 16.88 -1.35
C ALA A 131 0.67 16.03 -0.08
N ARG A 132 1.74 15.24 0.08
CA ARG A 132 1.97 14.48 1.33
C ARG A 132 2.15 15.39 2.54
N ALA A 133 2.93 16.47 2.40
CA ALA A 133 3.12 17.44 3.48
C ALA A 133 1.80 18.14 3.86
N ALA A 134 0.99 18.52 2.87
CA ALA A 134 -0.33 19.13 3.09
C ALA A 134 -1.28 18.17 3.82
N GLN A 135 -1.28 16.87 3.45
CA GLN A 135 -2.05 15.86 4.14
C GLN A 135 -1.63 15.68 5.59
N SER A 136 -0.32 15.50 5.85
CA SER A 136 0.19 15.33 7.21
C SER A 136 -0.10 16.53 8.13
N ARG A 137 -0.43 17.68 7.53
CA ARG A 137 -0.88 18.90 8.22
C ARG A 137 -2.41 19.01 8.32
N GLY A 138 -3.15 18.08 7.71
CA GLY A 138 -4.62 18.10 7.64
C GLY A 138 -5.21 19.10 6.63
N ALA A 139 -4.38 19.65 5.71
CA ALA A 139 -4.83 20.62 4.70
C ALA A 139 -5.28 19.89 3.41
N LEU A 140 -6.41 19.18 3.49
CA LEU A 140 -6.90 18.29 2.43
C LEU A 140 -7.18 19.01 1.11
N ASP A 141 -7.74 20.24 1.15
CA ASP A 141 -7.98 21.04 -0.06
C ASP A 141 -6.69 21.33 -0.83
N LYS A 142 -5.60 21.62 -0.11
CA LYS A 142 -4.29 21.87 -0.72
C LYS A 142 -3.67 20.58 -1.25
N ARG A 143 -3.84 19.46 -0.55
CA ARG A 143 -3.44 18.14 -1.04
C ARG A 143 -4.04 17.90 -2.43
N ASP A 144 -5.34 18.08 -2.56
CA ASP A 144 -6.08 17.82 -3.80
C ASP A 144 -5.66 18.79 -4.92
N GLU A 145 -5.42 20.06 -4.58
CA GLU A 145 -4.86 21.04 -5.52
C GLU A 145 -3.47 20.60 -6.04
N TYR A 146 -2.60 20.12 -5.15
CA TYR A 146 -1.25 19.69 -5.55
C TYR A 146 -1.26 18.38 -6.34
N LEU A 147 -2.15 17.45 -6.02
CA LEU A 147 -2.36 16.24 -6.81
C LEU A 147 -2.86 16.57 -8.22
N ARG A 148 -3.79 17.53 -8.37
CA ARG A 148 -4.23 18.01 -9.67
C ARG A 148 -3.08 18.64 -10.47
N LYS A 149 -2.28 19.50 -9.84
CA LYS A 149 -1.07 20.07 -10.49
C LYS A 149 -0.05 19.02 -10.87
N ALA A 150 0.09 17.95 -10.08
CA ALA A 150 0.94 16.82 -10.39
C ALA A 150 0.44 16.08 -11.64
N SER A 151 -0.86 15.83 -11.76
CA SER A 151 -1.42 15.16 -12.92
C SER A 151 -1.31 16.00 -14.20
N GLU A 152 -1.44 17.33 -14.12
CA GLU A 152 -1.23 18.24 -15.25
C GLU A 152 0.22 18.22 -15.81
N GLN A 153 1.19 17.84 -14.97
CA GLN A 153 2.61 17.72 -15.37
C GLN A 153 3.00 16.31 -15.83
N SER A 154 2.06 15.37 -15.83
CA SER A 154 2.32 13.94 -15.94
C SER A 154 1.65 13.34 -17.18
N ALA A 155 2.06 13.76 -18.40
CA ALA A 155 1.49 13.20 -19.64
C ALA A 155 1.69 11.67 -19.78
N ASP A 156 2.72 11.07 -19.12
CA ASP A 156 3.07 9.64 -19.20
C ASP A 156 3.11 8.93 -17.82
N ASN A 157 2.87 9.62 -16.72
CA ASN A 157 3.07 9.09 -15.36
C ASN A 157 1.78 9.03 -14.51
N ASP A 158 0.64 8.79 -15.12
CA ASP A 158 -0.65 8.67 -14.41
C ASP A 158 -0.60 7.61 -13.31
N MET A 159 0.18 6.55 -13.51
CA MET A 159 0.37 5.49 -12.52
C MET A 159 1.00 6.02 -11.22
N THR A 160 2.07 6.85 -11.30
CA THR A 160 2.74 7.37 -10.10
C THR A 160 1.87 8.35 -9.33
N VAL A 161 1.16 9.24 -10.03
CA VAL A 161 0.24 10.20 -9.41
C VAL A 161 -0.93 9.47 -8.77
N GLY A 162 -1.56 8.55 -9.51
CA GLY A 162 -2.70 7.78 -9.03
C GLY A 162 -2.36 6.89 -7.84
N LEU A 163 -1.18 6.23 -7.83
CA LEU A 163 -0.72 5.45 -6.67
C LEU A 163 -0.52 6.34 -5.45
N THR A 164 0.06 7.54 -5.61
CA THR A 164 0.24 8.47 -4.50
C THR A 164 -1.12 8.98 -4.00
N GLN A 165 -2.04 9.31 -4.90
CA GLN A 165 -3.39 9.73 -4.55
C GLN A 165 -4.14 8.64 -3.77
N ALA A 166 -4.10 7.40 -4.26
CA ALA A 166 -4.73 6.27 -3.58
C ALA A 166 -4.13 6.00 -2.19
N GLU A 167 -2.79 6.10 -2.06
CA GLU A 167 -2.08 5.97 -0.78
C GLU A 167 -2.55 7.03 0.23
N LEU A 168 -2.69 8.28 -0.22
CA LEU A 168 -3.15 9.38 0.62
C LEU A 168 -4.61 9.18 1.05
N HIS A 169 -5.50 8.72 0.15
CA HIS A 169 -6.87 8.41 0.51
C HIS A 169 -6.96 7.24 1.50
N LEU A 170 -6.15 6.18 1.33
CA LEU A 170 -6.12 5.05 2.27
C LEU A 170 -5.68 5.47 3.67
N SER A 171 -4.69 6.36 3.79
CA SER A 171 -4.22 6.83 5.09
C SER A 171 -5.24 7.70 5.84
N GLU A 172 -6.19 8.32 5.13
CA GLU A 172 -7.32 9.06 5.71
C GLU A 172 -8.60 8.22 5.83
N HIS A 173 -8.51 6.90 5.67
CA HIS A 173 -9.66 5.99 5.70
C HIS A 173 -10.74 6.30 4.64
N GLN A 174 -10.35 6.97 3.55
CA GLN A 174 -11.21 7.30 2.41
C GLN A 174 -11.17 6.14 1.39
N PHE A 175 -11.68 4.97 1.78
CA PHE A 175 -11.49 3.73 1.04
C PHE A 175 -12.19 3.72 -0.32
N GLU A 176 -13.38 4.32 -0.44
CA GLU A 176 -14.13 4.39 -1.69
C GLU A 176 -13.40 5.28 -2.71
N GLN A 177 -12.86 6.44 -2.29
CA GLN A 177 -12.08 7.32 -3.16
C GLN A 177 -10.78 6.66 -3.59
N ALA A 178 -10.13 5.92 -2.68
CA ALA A 178 -8.96 5.13 -3.02
C ALA A 178 -9.29 4.08 -4.09
N LEU A 179 -10.38 3.33 -3.92
CA LEU A 179 -10.82 2.30 -4.88
C LEU A 179 -11.20 2.90 -6.24
N GLN A 180 -11.81 4.08 -6.28
CA GLN A 180 -12.13 4.76 -7.53
C GLN A 180 -10.84 5.08 -8.33
N THR A 181 -9.80 5.53 -7.63
CA THR A 181 -8.49 5.82 -8.25
C THR A 181 -7.79 4.53 -8.66
N LEU A 182 -7.77 3.52 -7.75
CA LEU A 182 -7.12 2.22 -8.00
C LEU A 182 -7.80 1.44 -9.12
N GLY A 183 -9.12 1.55 -9.28
CA GLY A 183 -9.85 0.93 -10.38
C GLY A 183 -9.34 1.39 -11.74
N LYS A 184 -9.17 2.71 -11.94
CA LYS A 184 -8.59 3.28 -13.16
C LYS A 184 -7.16 2.79 -13.40
N LEU A 185 -6.34 2.69 -12.35
CA LEU A 185 -4.97 2.19 -12.46
C LEU A 185 -4.93 0.70 -12.79
N HIS A 186 -5.88 -0.07 -12.26
CA HIS A 186 -6.03 -1.49 -12.56
C HIS A 186 -6.43 -1.74 -14.01
N GLU A 187 -7.29 -0.89 -14.60
CA GLU A 187 -7.62 -0.95 -16.02
C GLU A 187 -6.40 -0.69 -16.91
N ILE A 188 -5.49 0.22 -16.52
CA ILE A 188 -4.26 0.51 -17.26
C ILE A 188 -3.26 -0.65 -17.14
N ASN A 189 -3.10 -1.20 -15.93
CA ASN A 189 -2.17 -2.30 -15.67
C ASN A 189 -2.78 -3.27 -14.63
N PRO A 190 -3.52 -4.30 -15.07
CA PRO A 190 -4.19 -5.26 -14.19
C PRO A 190 -3.24 -6.02 -13.26
N ASN A 191 -1.98 -6.18 -13.68
CA ASN A 191 -1.00 -6.99 -12.97
C ASN A 191 -0.06 -6.16 -12.09
N HIS A 192 -0.38 -4.89 -11.84
CA HIS A 192 0.48 -4.03 -11.03
C HIS A 192 0.37 -4.37 -9.54
N GLY A 193 1.40 -5.00 -8.97
CA GLY A 193 1.40 -5.53 -7.61
C GLY A 193 1.00 -4.54 -6.52
N ARG A 194 1.48 -3.29 -6.60
CA ARG A 194 1.13 -2.27 -5.59
C ARG A 194 -0.34 -1.87 -5.69
N VAL A 195 -0.92 -1.80 -6.90
CA VAL A 195 -2.34 -1.53 -7.10
C VAL A 195 -3.18 -2.63 -6.46
N LEU A 196 -2.87 -3.89 -6.78
CA LEU A 196 -3.57 -5.05 -6.23
C LEU A 196 -3.50 -5.09 -4.70
N LYS A 197 -2.33 -4.82 -4.12
CA LYS A 197 -2.16 -4.78 -2.67
C LYS A 197 -3.00 -3.69 -2.01
N MET A 198 -3.01 -2.48 -2.59
CA MET A 198 -3.79 -1.36 -2.07
C MET A 198 -5.30 -1.59 -2.23
N MET A 199 -5.75 -2.19 -3.35
CA MET A 199 -7.15 -2.59 -3.53
C MET A 199 -7.57 -3.62 -2.48
N HIS A 200 -6.72 -4.63 -2.24
CA HIS A 200 -6.99 -5.61 -1.19
C HIS A 200 -7.14 -4.95 0.18
N GLN A 201 -6.24 -4.06 0.55
CA GLN A 201 -6.30 -3.31 1.81
C GLN A 201 -7.61 -2.50 1.92
N ALA A 202 -8.01 -1.79 0.85
CA ALA A 202 -9.24 -1.02 0.84
C ALA A 202 -10.49 -1.92 1.01
N TYR A 203 -10.56 -3.04 0.26
CA TYR A 203 -11.67 -3.99 0.38
C TYR A 203 -11.75 -4.68 1.74
N GLN A 204 -10.60 -4.96 2.38
CA GLN A 204 -10.58 -5.48 3.76
C GLN A 204 -11.25 -4.52 4.74
N HIS A 205 -10.95 -3.23 4.65
CA HIS A 205 -11.53 -2.22 5.53
C HIS A 205 -13.03 -1.99 5.27
N LEU A 206 -13.46 -2.06 4.02
CA LEU A 206 -14.89 -1.98 3.66
C LEU A 206 -15.66 -3.27 3.97
N GLY A 207 -14.97 -4.37 4.22
CA GLY A 207 -15.60 -5.67 4.43
C GLY A 207 -16.20 -6.28 3.17
N ASP A 208 -15.79 -5.82 1.99
CA ASP A 208 -16.24 -6.35 0.70
C ASP A 208 -15.54 -7.66 0.36
N ILE A 209 -16.16 -8.74 0.80
CA ILE A 209 -15.63 -10.10 0.70
C ILE A 209 -15.67 -10.59 -0.74
N GLU A 210 -16.69 -10.22 -1.47
CA GLU A 210 -16.86 -10.66 -2.86
C GLU A 210 -15.74 -10.09 -3.74
N ALA A 211 -15.40 -8.81 -3.55
CA ALA A 211 -14.28 -8.19 -4.24
C ALA A 211 -12.93 -8.80 -3.83
N ILE A 212 -12.74 -9.11 -2.53
CA ILE A 212 -11.53 -9.80 -2.05
C ILE A 212 -11.39 -11.18 -2.71
N ASN A 213 -12.48 -11.95 -2.78
CA ASN A 213 -12.44 -13.28 -3.39
C ASN A 213 -12.08 -13.22 -4.88
N LYS A 214 -12.61 -12.23 -5.61
CA LYS A 214 -12.26 -11.99 -7.03
C LYS A 214 -10.78 -11.59 -7.22
N LEU A 215 -10.21 -10.86 -6.25
CA LEU A 215 -8.83 -10.37 -6.33
C LEU A 215 -7.79 -11.43 -5.94
N LEU A 216 -8.17 -12.39 -5.11
CA LEU A 216 -7.28 -13.37 -4.50
C LEU A 216 -6.43 -14.18 -5.50
N PRO A 217 -6.97 -14.69 -6.63
CA PRO A 217 -6.18 -15.41 -7.63
C PRO A 217 -5.05 -14.56 -8.22
N SER A 218 -5.33 -13.26 -8.49
CA SER A 218 -4.32 -12.33 -9.03
C SER A 218 -3.22 -12.03 -8.02
N LEU A 219 -3.55 -11.94 -6.72
CA LEU A 219 -2.56 -11.75 -5.65
C LEU A 219 -1.62 -12.95 -5.53
N GLN A 220 -2.15 -14.17 -5.71
CA GLN A 220 -1.38 -15.42 -5.70
C GLN A 220 -0.47 -15.52 -6.92
N GLU A 221 -1.01 -15.33 -8.12
CA GLU A 221 -0.29 -15.45 -9.39
C GLU A 221 0.94 -14.54 -9.42
N HIS A 222 0.79 -13.32 -8.92
CA HIS A 222 1.86 -12.31 -8.93
C HIS A 222 2.76 -12.33 -7.71
N LYS A 223 2.60 -13.30 -6.79
CA LYS A 223 3.41 -13.45 -5.56
C LYS A 223 3.52 -12.16 -4.74
N ILE A 224 2.45 -11.36 -4.74
CA ILE A 224 2.38 -10.08 -4.03
C ILE A 224 2.25 -10.29 -2.54
N VAL A 225 1.65 -11.41 -2.16
CA VAL A 225 1.40 -11.83 -0.79
C VAL A 225 2.18 -13.12 -0.54
N MET A 226 2.75 -13.28 0.64
CA MET A 226 3.45 -14.51 0.99
C MET A 226 2.46 -15.68 1.07
N GLU A 227 2.91 -16.91 0.78
CA GLU A 227 2.07 -18.10 0.77
C GLU A 227 1.26 -18.29 2.07
N GLY A 228 1.89 -18.02 3.23
CA GLY A 228 1.22 -18.04 4.53
C GLY A 228 0.14 -16.98 4.68
N GLU A 229 0.38 -15.78 4.17
CA GLU A 229 -0.57 -14.66 4.19
C GLU A 229 -1.75 -14.93 3.23
N VAL A 230 -1.48 -15.50 2.05
CA VAL A 230 -2.50 -15.97 1.12
C VAL A 230 -3.42 -16.99 1.77
N LYS A 231 -2.84 -18.00 2.43
CA LYS A 231 -3.60 -19.03 3.13
C LYS A 231 -4.47 -18.46 4.26
N LEU A 232 -3.96 -17.44 4.96
CA LEU A 232 -4.72 -16.72 5.98
C LEU A 232 -5.90 -15.97 5.36
N LEU A 233 -5.67 -15.24 4.26
CA LEU A 233 -6.70 -14.48 3.55
C LEU A 233 -7.78 -15.40 2.96
N GLU A 234 -7.39 -16.51 2.34
CA GLU A 234 -8.33 -17.55 1.87
C GLU A 234 -9.17 -18.08 3.02
N THR A 235 -8.53 -18.42 4.15
CA THR A 235 -9.21 -18.94 5.33
C THR A 235 -10.22 -17.94 5.88
N GLN A 236 -9.86 -16.68 6.01
CA GLN A 236 -10.74 -15.61 6.47
C GLN A 236 -11.92 -15.38 5.51
N THR A 237 -11.63 -15.32 4.21
CA THR A 237 -12.64 -15.10 3.17
C THR A 237 -13.65 -16.24 3.14
N PHE A 238 -13.20 -17.48 3.04
CA PHE A 238 -14.10 -18.65 3.02
C PHE A 238 -14.85 -18.86 4.33
N SER A 239 -14.22 -18.59 5.49
CA SER A 239 -14.90 -18.63 6.77
C SER A 239 -16.07 -17.66 6.84
N ARG A 240 -15.90 -16.47 6.27
CA ARG A 240 -16.95 -15.44 6.27
C ARG A 240 -18.06 -15.76 5.27
N LEU A 241 -17.71 -16.19 4.05
CA LEU A 241 -18.70 -16.64 3.06
C LEU A 241 -19.55 -17.78 3.61
N LEU A 242 -18.91 -18.75 4.27
CA LEU A 242 -19.62 -19.87 4.88
C LEU A 242 -20.52 -19.44 6.05
N LYS A 243 -20.11 -18.47 6.87
CA LYS A 243 -20.96 -17.87 7.90
C LYS A 243 -22.16 -17.11 7.32
N GLN A 244 -21.98 -16.43 6.18
CA GLN A 244 -23.09 -15.77 5.49
C GLN A 244 -24.09 -16.78 4.92
N ALA A 245 -23.63 -17.84 4.24
CA ALA A 245 -24.48 -18.91 3.77
C ALA A 245 -25.22 -19.60 4.93
N ALA A 246 -24.54 -19.77 6.07
CA ALA A 246 -25.13 -20.33 7.28
C ALA A 246 -26.26 -19.47 7.89
N ALA A 247 -26.22 -18.14 7.68
CA ALA A 247 -27.23 -17.23 8.25
C ALA A 247 -28.65 -17.47 7.72
N ASN A 248 -28.78 -18.02 6.51
CA ASN A 248 -30.04 -18.33 5.87
C ASN A 248 -30.60 -19.69 6.29
N ASN A 249 -29.84 -20.54 7.00
CA ASN A 249 -30.16 -21.92 7.36
C ASN A 249 -30.62 -22.81 6.16
N ASP A 250 -30.18 -22.44 4.93
CA ASP A 250 -30.44 -23.24 3.74
C ASP A 250 -29.29 -24.23 3.52
N THR A 251 -29.60 -25.52 3.70
CA THR A 251 -28.62 -26.61 3.53
C THR A 251 -28.03 -26.67 2.14
N GLN A 252 -28.78 -26.33 1.09
CA GLN A 252 -28.31 -26.35 -0.29
C GLN A 252 -27.27 -25.25 -0.52
N GLU A 253 -27.53 -24.05 -0.02
CA GLU A 253 -26.60 -22.90 -0.10
C GLU A 253 -25.31 -23.19 0.68
N ILE A 254 -25.42 -23.77 1.90
CA ILE A 254 -24.26 -24.14 2.72
C ILE A 254 -23.38 -25.18 2.01
N VAL A 255 -23.99 -26.23 1.43
CA VAL A 255 -23.25 -27.28 0.69
C VAL A 255 -22.61 -26.72 -0.57
N ALA A 256 -23.32 -25.89 -1.34
CA ALA A 256 -22.77 -25.27 -2.54
C ALA A 256 -21.55 -24.41 -2.19
N CYS A 257 -21.65 -23.56 -1.15
CA CYS A 257 -20.53 -22.76 -0.67
C CYS A 257 -19.36 -23.65 -0.21
N TRP A 258 -19.65 -24.75 0.51
CA TRP A 258 -18.62 -25.70 0.94
C TRP A 258 -17.88 -26.34 -0.23
N ASP A 259 -18.58 -26.67 -1.30
CA ASP A 259 -17.99 -27.31 -2.48
C ASP A 259 -17.10 -26.38 -3.32
N GLU A 260 -17.27 -25.09 -3.20
CA GLU A 260 -16.38 -24.08 -3.80
C GLU A 260 -15.08 -23.90 -3.03
N ILE A 261 -15.03 -24.26 -1.74
CA ILE A 261 -13.84 -24.08 -0.90
C ILE A 261 -12.73 -25.05 -1.33
N PRO A 262 -11.49 -24.59 -1.55
CA PRO A 262 -10.35 -25.47 -1.88
C PRO A 262 -10.10 -26.54 -0.81
N ARG A 263 -9.70 -27.74 -1.24
CA ARG A 263 -9.51 -28.89 -0.32
C ARG A 263 -8.55 -28.61 0.84
N HIS A 264 -7.47 -27.84 0.58
CA HIS A 264 -6.49 -27.51 1.60
C HIS A 264 -7.05 -26.59 2.71
N ILE A 265 -8.07 -25.79 2.39
CA ILE A 265 -8.79 -24.93 3.34
C ILE A 265 -9.86 -25.72 4.09
N ARG A 266 -10.63 -26.60 3.41
CA ARG A 266 -11.66 -27.45 4.03
C ARG A 266 -11.12 -28.33 5.15
N THR A 267 -9.84 -28.69 5.11
CA THR A 267 -9.23 -29.53 6.14
C THR A 267 -8.81 -28.78 7.40
N LEU A 268 -8.86 -27.44 7.39
CA LEU A 268 -8.54 -26.64 8.57
C LEU A 268 -9.67 -26.73 9.60
N PRO A 269 -9.39 -27.07 10.88
CA PRO A 269 -10.43 -27.25 11.90
C PRO A 269 -11.36 -26.04 12.02
N GLY A 270 -10.81 -24.81 11.98
CA GLY A 270 -11.60 -23.59 12.09
C GLY A 270 -12.66 -23.41 11.00
N VAL A 271 -12.34 -23.80 9.74
CA VAL A 271 -13.28 -23.71 8.61
C VAL A 271 -14.25 -24.88 8.61
N ALA A 272 -13.74 -26.11 8.85
CA ALA A 272 -14.56 -27.31 8.93
C ALA A 272 -15.63 -27.21 10.03
N ASN A 273 -15.28 -26.68 11.19
CA ASN A 273 -16.20 -26.51 12.31
C ASN A 273 -17.34 -25.52 12.00
N ILE A 274 -17.07 -24.45 11.21
CA ILE A 274 -18.13 -23.54 10.76
C ILE A 274 -19.13 -24.29 9.88
N TYR A 275 -18.66 -25.10 8.93
CA TYR A 275 -19.51 -25.91 8.06
C TYR A 275 -20.34 -26.92 8.87
N PHE A 276 -19.71 -27.68 9.77
CA PHE A 276 -20.41 -28.66 10.58
C PHE A 276 -21.45 -28.01 11.49
N ALA A 277 -21.11 -26.90 12.13
CA ALA A 277 -22.05 -26.15 12.95
C ALA A 277 -23.24 -25.62 12.14
N ALA A 278 -23.00 -25.10 10.94
CA ALA A 278 -24.02 -24.59 10.04
C ALA A 278 -25.00 -25.71 9.63
N MET A 279 -24.49 -26.87 9.23
CA MET A 279 -25.31 -28.03 8.85
C MET A 279 -26.14 -28.60 10.05
N ILE A 280 -25.54 -28.65 11.23
CA ILE A 280 -26.26 -29.07 12.45
C ILE A 280 -27.39 -28.08 12.74
N ASN A 281 -27.15 -26.78 12.68
CA ASN A 281 -28.15 -25.75 12.93
C ASN A 281 -29.26 -25.75 11.86
N ALA A 282 -28.95 -26.09 10.62
CA ALA A 282 -29.93 -26.25 9.54
C ALA A 282 -30.72 -27.58 9.59
N GLY A 283 -30.48 -28.43 10.59
CA GLY A 283 -31.20 -29.71 10.79
C GLY A 283 -30.68 -30.87 9.94
N ALA A 284 -29.56 -30.69 9.21
CA ALA A 284 -28.92 -31.72 8.38
C ALA A 284 -27.73 -32.38 9.12
N SER A 285 -27.87 -32.62 10.40
CA SER A 285 -26.78 -33.08 11.26
C SER A 285 -26.31 -34.51 10.93
N ALA A 286 -27.20 -35.40 10.47
CA ALA A 286 -26.84 -36.76 10.07
C ALA A 286 -25.84 -36.80 8.91
N ASP A 287 -25.94 -35.86 7.97
CA ASP A 287 -25.07 -35.79 6.74
C ASP A 287 -23.60 -35.47 7.07
N VAL A 288 -23.33 -34.86 8.24
CA VAL A 288 -22.01 -34.43 8.63
C VAL A 288 -21.30 -35.34 9.64
N GLU A 289 -21.98 -36.35 10.20
CA GLU A 289 -21.41 -37.26 11.21
C GLU A 289 -20.13 -37.94 10.74
N ALA A 290 -20.13 -38.49 9.53
CA ALA A 290 -18.95 -39.13 8.93
C ALA A 290 -17.79 -38.14 8.71
N GLY A 291 -18.12 -36.89 8.37
CA GLY A 291 -17.17 -35.79 8.23
C GLY A 291 -16.51 -35.42 9.52
N LEU A 292 -17.27 -35.32 10.62
CA LEU A 292 -16.79 -35.01 11.96
C LEU A 292 -15.84 -36.11 12.46
N ILE A 293 -16.20 -37.39 12.30
CA ILE A 293 -15.35 -38.54 12.66
C ILE A 293 -14.02 -38.47 11.91
N LYS A 294 -14.06 -38.20 10.62
CA LYS A 294 -12.85 -38.08 9.78
C LYS A 294 -11.99 -36.88 10.21
N GLN A 295 -12.61 -35.77 10.60
CA GLN A 295 -11.89 -34.58 11.06
C GLN A 295 -11.21 -34.83 12.40
N LEU A 296 -11.90 -35.44 13.37
CA LEU A 296 -11.36 -35.85 14.68
C LEU A 296 -10.19 -36.84 14.53
N GLY A 297 -10.26 -37.74 13.56
CA GLY A 297 -9.14 -38.65 13.26
C GLY A 297 -7.89 -37.96 12.69
N ARG A 298 -8.00 -36.73 12.17
CA ARG A 298 -6.88 -35.93 11.68
C ARG A 298 -6.37 -34.92 12.71
N TYR A 299 -7.30 -34.22 13.33
CA TYR A 299 -7.04 -33.17 14.30
C TYR A 299 -8.00 -33.36 15.46
N TRP A 300 -7.46 -33.77 16.60
CA TRP A 300 -8.23 -33.86 17.82
C TRP A 300 -8.46 -32.46 18.37
N ASP A 301 -9.72 -32.02 18.33
CA ASP A 301 -10.11 -30.65 18.67
C ASP A 301 -11.39 -30.65 19.49
N ALA A 302 -11.39 -29.91 20.60
CA ALA A 302 -12.51 -29.86 21.54
C ALA A 302 -13.79 -29.32 20.87
N THR A 303 -13.69 -28.33 19.97
CA THR A 303 -14.85 -27.76 19.27
C THR A 303 -15.49 -28.80 18.33
N THR A 304 -14.66 -29.51 17.55
CA THR A 304 -15.13 -30.59 16.67
C THR A 304 -15.79 -31.71 17.47
N LEU A 305 -15.25 -32.03 18.64
CA LEU A 305 -15.80 -33.03 19.54
C LEU A 305 -17.16 -32.59 20.14
N ALA A 306 -17.28 -31.33 20.52
CA ALA A 306 -18.57 -30.75 20.98
C ALA A 306 -19.64 -30.83 19.89
N LEU A 307 -19.26 -30.48 18.63
CA LEU A 307 -20.19 -30.58 17.49
C LEU A 307 -20.64 -32.02 17.23
N TYR A 308 -19.75 -33.00 17.40
CA TYR A 308 -20.09 -34.41 17.26
C TYR A 308 -21.17 -34.83 18.28
N ALA A 309 -21.13 -34.34 19.50
CA ALA A 309 -22.14 -34.60 20.53
C ALA A 309 -23.52 -33.97 20.23
N MET A 310 -23.54 -32.89 19.42
CA MET A 310 -24.78 -32.21 19.00
C MET A 310 -25.45 -32.88 17.81
N VAL A 311 -24.75 -33.76 17.08
CA VAL A 311 -25.33 -34.51 15.94
C VAL A 311 -26.54 -35.33 16.43
N GLU A 312 -27.62 -35.21 15.66
CA GLU A 312 -28.78 -36.13 15.73
C GLU A 312 -28.54 -37.29 14.79
N SER A 313 -27.82 -38.31 15.29
CA SER A 313 -27.49 -39.50 14.52
C SER A 313 -28.69 -40.42 14.37
N GLU A 314 -28.83 -41.09 13.23
CA GLU A 314 -29.81 -42.14 13.02
C GLU A 314 -29.62 -43.30 14.01
N ASN A 315 -28.41 -43.51 14.55
CA ASN A 315 -28.10 -44.53 15.53
C ASN A 315 -27.17 -44.01 16.63
N THR A 316 -27.76 -43.35 17.63
CA THR A 316 -27.04 -42.79 18.80
C THR A 316 -26.26 -43.85 19.59
N ALA A 317 -26.70 -45.13 19.59
CA ALA A 317 -25.94 -46.20 20.25
C ALA A 317 -24.60 -46.50 19.55
N LYS A 318 -24.60 -46.47 18.21
CA LYS A 318 -23.36 -46.58 17.41
C LYS A 318 -22.47 -45.36 17.56
N GLN A 319 -23.07 -44.18 17.63
CA GLN A 319 -22.36 -42.92 17.90
C GLN A 319 -21.64 -42.97 19.26
N LEU A 320 -22.33 -43.43 20.33
CA LEU A 320 -21.72 -43.63 21.65
C LEU A 320 -20.57 -44.66 21.59
N GLN A 321 -20.78 -45.81 20.94
CA GLN A 321 -19.76 -46.84 20.80
C GLN A 321 -18.50 -46.32 20.08
N SER A 322 -18.67 -45.51 19.03
CA SER A 322 -17.56 -44.89 18.32
C SER A 322 -16.79 -43.92 19.21
N ALA A 323 -17.48 -43.09 20.00
CA ALA A 323 -16.86 -42.18 20.95
C ALA A 323 -16.13 -42.92 22.09
N GLU A 324 -16.67 -44.05 22.57
CA GLU A 324 -16.00 -44.88 23.59
C GLU A 324 -14.67 -45.44 23.09
N GLN A 325 -14.53 -45.75 21.80
CA GLN A 325 -13.24 -46.20 21.23
C GLN A 325 -12.14 -45.15 21.34
N TRP A 326 -12.50 -43.88 21.33
CA TRP A 326 -11.53 -42.79 21.47
C TRP A 326 -10.91 -42.72 22.86
N LEU A 327 -11.57 -43.28 23.89
CA LEU A 327 -10.99 -43.38 25.23
C LEU A 327 -9.70 -44.18 25.28
N ALA A 328 -9.49 -45.11 24.36
CA ALA A 328 -8.24 -45.87 24.25
C ALA A 328 -7.03 -44.97 23.87
N VAL A 329 -7.30 -43.88 23.13
CA VAL A 329 -6.29 -42.93 22.68
C VAL A 329 -6.24 -41.69 23.58
N TYR A 330 -7.38 -41.24 24.11
CA TYR A 330 -7.52 -40.01 24.89
C TYR A 330 -8.18 -40.29 26.26
N PRO A 331 -7.51 -41.07 27.17
CA PRO A 331 -8.09 -41.53 28.43
C PRO A 331 -8.33 -40.43 29.50
N SER A 332 -7.72 -39.25 29.30
CA SER A 332 -7.78 -38.13 30.25
C SER A 332 -8.35 -36.84 29.64
N ASP A 333 -9.19 -36.97 28.62
CA ASP A 333 -9.81 -35.81 27.96
C ASP A 333 -11.17 -35.52 28.60
N ALA A 334 -11.27 -34.39 29.32
CA ALA A 334 -12.49 -33.99 30.03
C ALA A 334 -13.65 -33.75 29.06
N MET A 335 -13.38 -33.17 27.87
CA MET A 335 -14.42 -32.91 26.90
C MET A 335 -14.99 -34.20 26.31
N LEU A 336 -14.15 -35.21 26.06
CA LEU A 336 -14.61 -36.53 25.61
C LEU A 336 -15.53 -37.16 26.61
N PHE A 337 -15.24 -37.09 27.92
CA PHE A 337 -16.15 -37.59 28.96
C PHE A 337 -17.47 -36.82 29.01
N SER A 338 -17.48 -35.49 28.81
CA SER A 338 -18.70 -34.69 28.69
C SER A 338 -19.56 -35.14 27.50
N VAL A 339 -18.94 -35.38 26.36
CA VAL A 339 -19.59 -35.89 25.13
C VAL A 339 -20.19 -37.28 25.36
N LEU A 340 -19.46 -38.20 25.98
CA LEU A 340 -19.95 -39.54 26.34
C LEU A 340 -21.12 -39.45 27.30
N GLY A 341 -21.05 -38.56 28.28
CA GLY A 341 -22.16 -38.28 29.19
C GLY A 341 -23.43 -37.80 28.46
N ARG A 342 -23.30 -36.87 27.55
CA ARG A 342 -24.40 -36.37 26.71
C ARG A 342 -25.03 -37.46 25.84
N LEU A 343 -24.22 -38.28 25.18
CA LEU A 343 -24.69 -39.35 24.33
C LEU A 343 -25.38 -40.46 25.18
N ALA A 344 -24.88 -40.76 26.36
CA ALA A 344 -25.49 -41.70 27.30
C ALA A 344 -26.83 -41.17 27.82
N LEU A 345 -26.95 -39.86 28.09
CA LEU A 345 -28.24 -39.21 28.44
C LEU A 345 -29.26 -39.34 27.32
N LYS A 346 -28.87 -39.08 26.05
CA LYS A 346 -29.76 -39.28 24.89
C LYS A 346 -30.28 -40.72 24.76
N LEU A 347 -29.56 -41.71 25.29
CA LEU A 347 -29.93 -43.11 25.29
C LEU A 347 -30.62 -43.55 26.61
N GLU A 348 -30.95 -42.61 27.51
CA GLU A 348 -31.55 -42.85 28.82
C GLU A 348 -30.69 -43.75 29.73
N GLN A 349 -29.39 -43.89 29.47
CA GLN A 349 -28.43 -44.68 30.28
C GLN A 349 -27.93 -43.82 31.46
N MET A 350 -28.82 -43.53 32.44
CA MET A 350 -28.60 -42.55 33.50
C MET A 350 -27.34 -42.84 34.35
N GLU A 351 -27.10 -44.14 34.73
CA GLU A 351 -25.94 -44.52 35.54
C GLU A 351 -24.61 -44.31 34.79
N LYS A 352 -24.60 -44.64 33.51
CA LYS A 352 -23.42 -44.50 32.65
C LYS A 352 -23.11 -43.03 32.38
N ALA A 353 -24.16 -42.23 32.13
CA ALA A 353 -24.06 -40.81 31.96
C ALA A 353 -23.46 -40.12 33.20
N GLU A 354 -23.95 -40.45 34.40
CA GLU A 354 -23.42 -39.91 35.64
C GLU A 354 -21.93 -40.22 35.83
N GLN A 355 -21.51 -41.46 35.58
CA GLN A 355 -20.10 -41.86 35.68
C GLN A 355 -19.21 -41.06 34.74
N TYR A 356 -19.63 -40.83 33.49
CA TYR A 356 -18.87 -40.04 32.53
C TYR A 356 -18.82 -38.56 32.92
N LEU A 357 -19.94 -37.96 33.32
CA LEU A 357 -20.00 -36.56 33.72
C LEU A 357 -19.18 -36.27 34.98
N LEU A 358 -19.24 -37.14 35.99
CA LEU A 358 -18.38 -37.00 37.17
C LEU A 358 -16.91 -37.14 36.86
N LYS A 359 -16.52 -38.04 35.94
CA LYS A 359 -15.14 -38.12 35.46
C LYS A 359 -14.70 -36.86 34.70
N SER A 360 -15.59 -36.31 33.86
CA SER A 360 -15.31 -35.05 33.18
C SER A 360 -15.03 -33.94 34.19
N LEU A 361 -15.90 -33.75 35.18
CA LEU A 361 -15.77 -32.73 36.23
C LEU A 361 -14.55 -32.94 37.13
N HIS A 362 -14.12 -34.20 37.32
CA HIS A 362 -12.92 -34.49 38.10
C HIS A 362 -11.65 -34.10 37.36
N LEU A 363 -11.66 -34.16 36.02
CA LEU A 363 -10.54 -33.74 35.18
C LEU A 363 -10.50 -32.23 35.00
N GLU A 364 -11.65 -31.64 34.66
CA GLU A 364 -11.78 -30.20 34.41
C GLU A 364 -13.22 -29.76 34.65
N GLU A 365 -13.43 -28.72 35.45
CA GLU A 365 -14.73 -28.08 35.59
C GLU A 365 -15.16 -27.38 34.30
N SER A 366 -16.31 -27.73 33.75
CA SER A 366 -16.84 -27.10 32.54
C SER A 366 -18.35 -26.78 32.70
N VAL A 367 -18.78 -25.73 31.98
CA VAL A 367 -20.18 -25.32 31.92
C VAL A 367 -21.06 -26.46 31.44
N ASP A 368 -20.63 -27.14 30.37
CA ASP A 368 -21.36 -28.21 29.70
C ASP A 368 -21.55 -29.42 30.61
N ALA A 369 -20.49 -29.85 31.29
CA ALA A 369 -20.58 -31.02 32.20
C ALA A 369 -21.50 -30.76 33.43
N HIS A 370 -21.43 -29.55 34.02
CA HIS A 370 -22.34 -29.17 35.11
C HIS A 370 -23.80 -29.04 34.64
N GLN A 371 -24.02 -28.47 33.43
CA GLN A 371 -25.38 -28.41 32.88
C GLN A 371 -25.96 -29.80 32.66
N LEU A 372 -25.22 -30.71 32.01
CA LEU A 372 -25.65 -32.07 31.73
C LEU A 372 -25.91 -32.87 33.02
N LEU A 373 -25.06 -32.68 34.04
CA LEU A 373 -25.27 -33.32 35.35
C LEU A 373 -26.52 -32.77 36.03
N GLY A 374 -26.78 -31.47 35.93
CA GLY A 374 -28.01 -30.86 36.43
C GLY A 374 -29.25 -31.40 35.72
N GLU A 375 -29.21 -31.58 34.39
CA GLU A 375 -30.31 -32.20 33.63
C GLU A 375 -30.54 -33.64 34.05
N LEU A 376 -29.49 -34.41 34.27
CA LEU A 376 -29.58 -35.81 34.76
C LEU A 376 -30.20 -35.89 36.15
N GLU A 377 -29.75 -35.06 37.11
CA GLU A 377 -30.24 -35.00 38.47
C GLU A 377 -31.72 -34.56 38.53
N GLN A 378 -32.09 -33.61 37.66
CA GLN A 378 -33.47 -33.19 37.47
C GLN A 378 -34.35 -34.35 36.99
N ALA A 379 -33.87 -35.12 35.99
CA ALA A 379 -34.59 -36.32 35.51
C ALA A 379 -34.72 -37.41 36.57
N LYS A 380 -33.76 -37.52 37.51
CA LYS A 380 -33.83 -38.42 38.68
C LYS A 380 -34.72 -37.89 39.79
N GLY A 381 -35.24 -36.65 39.74
CA GLY A 381 -35.99 -35.99 40.75
C GLY A 381 -35.17 -35.39 41.91
N GLU A 382 -33.85 -35.30 41.76
CA GLU A 382 -32.93 -34.73 42.76
C GLU A 382 -32.77 -33.22 42.60
N HIS A 383 -33.84 -32.46 42.80
CA HIS A 383 -33.94 -31.03 42.48
C HIS A 383 -32.90 -30.15 43.15
N ASP A 384 -32.50 -30.47 44.40
CA ASP A 384 -31.50 -29.68 45.13
C ASP A 384 -30.12 -29.78 44.49
N LYS A 385 -29.70 -30.97 44.07
CA LYS A 385 -28.43 -31.21 43.36
C LYS A 385 -28.47 -30.58 41.99
N ALA A 386 -29.55 -30.76 41.23
CA ALA A 386 -29.74 -30.14 39.93
C ALA A 386 -29.57 -28.61 40.00
N CYS A 387 -30.24 -27.96 41.01
CA CYS A 387 -30.11 -26.52 41.22
C CYS A 387 -28.68 -26.10 41.56
N ALA A 388 -27.94 -26.88 42.34
CA ALA A 388 -26.53 -26.61 42.66
C ALA A 388 -25.62 -26.67 41.39
N ASN A 389 -25.83 -27.69 40.56
CA ASN A 389 -25.08 -27.84 39.31
C ASN A 389 -25.40 -26.74 38.30
N PHE A 390 -26.67 -26.35 38.10
CA PHE A 390 -27.02 -25.22 37.21
C PHE A 390 -26.46 -23.90 37.72
N LYS A 391 -26.46 -23.63 39.04
CA LYS A 391 -25.80 -22.44 39.60
C LYS A 391 -24.31 -22.43 39.34
N ARG A 392 -23.65 -23.60 39.43
CA ARG A 392 -22.21 -23.71 39.15
C ARG A 392 -21.92 -23.47 37.67
N ALA A 393 -22.71 -24.06 36.76
CA ALA A 393 -22.61 -23.81 35.32
C ALA A 393 -22.76 -22.32 34.98
N LEU A 394 -23.75 -21.65 35.57
CA LEU A 394 -23.97 -20.21 35.36
C LEU A 394 -22.82 -19.36 35.88
N ALA A 395 -22.26 -19.70 37.05
CA ALA A 395 -21.10 -18.98 37.59
C ALA A 395 -19.86 -19.13 36.72
N LEU A 396 -19.60 -20.32 36.18
CA LEU A 396 -18.50 -20.57 35.25
C LEU A 396 -18.70 -19.79 33.94
N ALA A 397 -19.90 -19.84 33.35
CA ALA A 397 -20.19 -19.09 32.12
C ALA A 397 -20.04 -17.58 32.32
N SER A 398 -20.45 -17.02 33.43
CA SER A 398 -20.29 -15.60 33.76
C SER A 398 -18.81 -15.22 33.88
N ASN A 399 -17.99 -16.06 34.50
CA ASN A 399 -16.53 -15.83 34.60
C ASN A 399 -15.83 -15.91 33.26
N GLU A 400 -16.26 -16.78 32.35
CA GLU A 400 -15.72 -16.85 30.98
C GLU A 400 -16.01 -15.58 30.21
N VAL A 401 -17.23 -15.03 30.30
CA VAL A 401 -17.59 -13.76 29.65
C VAL A 401 -16.73 -12.60 30.17
N ILE A 402 -16.50 -12.54 31.48
CA ILE A 402 -15.63 -11.50 32.09
C ILE A 402 -14.20 -11.60 31.54
N LYS A 403 -13.63 -12.80 31.52
CA LYS A 403 -12.27 -13.02 30.97
C LYS A 403 -12.19 -12.67 29.50
N GLN A 404 -13.20 -12.97 28.69
CA GLN A 404 -13.22 -12.57 27.27
C GLN A 404 -13.29 -11.06 27.12
N ALA A 405 -14.09 -10.36 27.93
CA ALA A 405 -14.15 -8.90 27.91
C ALA A 405 -12.82 -8.23 28.30
N GLU A 406 -12.11 -8.79 29.30
CA GLU A 406 -10.77 -8.32 29.69
C GLU A 406 -9.73 -8.49 28.56
N ASN A 407 -9.78 -9.62 27.85
CA ASN A 407 -8.86 -9.90 26.72
C ASN A 407 -9.12 -9.02 25.46
N ILE A 408 -10.33 -8.48 25.31
CA ILE A 408 -10.65 -7.56 24.20
C ILE A 408 -10.17 -6.14 24.52
N SER A 409 -10.02 -5.80 25.79
CA SER A 409 -9.60 -4.47 26.27
C SER A 409 -8.07 -4.32 26.44
N ALA A 410 -7.30 -5.38 26.26
CA ALA A 410 -5.83 -5.43 26.28
C ALA A 410 -5.26 -5.55 24.87
#